data_d8a0dfad37bb4728c1dd075f66fd37b5
#
_entry.id   d8a0dfad37bb4728c1dd075f66fd37b5
#
_cell.length_a   1.000
_cell.length_b   1.000
_cell.length_c   1.000
_cell.angle_alpha   90.00
_cell.angle_beta   90.00
_cell.angle_gamma   90.00
#
_symmetry.space_group_name_H-M   'P 1'
#
loop_
_entity.id
_entity.type
_entity.pdbx_description
1 polymer ?
#
loop_
_entity_poly.entity_id
_entity_poly.type
_entity_poly.pdbx_seq_one_letter_code
_entity_poly.pdbx_strand_id
1 'polypeptide(L)' 'MIPNKTIEELISRHSSLEKDLSSGTIDKKLFAEKSKEYSDVNEIIENAKKYISFDNNKRN' A
#
# COMPACT_ATOMS: atom_id res chain seq x y z
N MET A 1 -6.82 -17.77 -0.21
CA MET A 1 -7.73 -16.67 -0.57
C MET A 1 -7.54 -15.47 0.34
N ILE A 2 -7.42 -14.31 -0.23
CA ILE A 2 -7.19 -13.10 0.54
C ILE A 2 -8.51 -12.38 0.74
N PRO A 3 -8.89 -12.10 2.00
CA PRO A 3 -10.15 -11.39 2.25
C PRO A 3 -10.10 -9.97 1.69
N ASN A 4 -11.20 -9.55 1.13
CA ASN A 4 -11.30 -8.19 0.60
C ASN A 4 -11.01 -7.16 1.68
N LYS A 5 -11.42 -7.48 2.89
CA LYS A 5 -11.23 -6.57 4.00
C LYS A 5 -9.74 -6.29 4.22
N THR A 6 -8.93 -7.32 4.13
CA THR A 6 -7.48 -7.16 4.32
C THR A 6 -6.90 -6.25 3.25
N ILE A 7 -7.32 -6.45 2.01
CA ILE A 7 -6.84 -5.62 0.92
C ILE A 7 -7.27 -4.18 1.10
N GLU A 8 -8.50 -3.97 1.51
CA GLU A 8 -9.00 -2.62 1.74
C GLU A 8 -8.22 -1.92 2.84
N GLU A 9 -7.90 -2.66 3.89
CA GLU A 9 -7.11 -2.11 4.97
C GLU A 9 -5.72 -1.72 4.51
N LEU A 10 -5.12 -2.54 3.68
CA LEU A 10 -3.79 -2.25 3.15
C LEU A 10 -3.82 -1.00 2.28
N ILE A 11 -4.83 -0.89 1.44
CA ILE A 11 -4.96 0.27 0.57
C ILE A 11 -5.19 1.52 1.39
N SER A 12 -6.01 1.41 2.42
CA SER A 12 -6.27 2.55 3.29
C SER A 12 -5.00 2.98 4.00
N ARG A 13 -4.24 2.03 4.49
CA ARG A 13 -2.99 2.33 5.16
C ARG A 13 -1.99 2.96 4.21
N HIS A 14 -1.92 2.42 3.01
CA HIS A 14 -1.04 2.95 1.98
C HIS A 14 -1.37 4.42 1.69
N SER A 15 -2.64 4.70 1.55
CA SER A 15 -3.09 6.06 1.29
C SER A 15 -2.77 6.99 2.44
N SER A 16 -2.95 6.50 3.66
CA SER A 16 -2.65 7.29 4.84
C SER A 16 -1.16 7.61 4.93
N LEU A 17 -0.33 6.61 4.67
CA LEU A 17 1.12 6.81 4.69
C LEU A 17 1.55 7.78 3.60
N GLU A 18 0.94 7.66 2.45
CA GLU A 18 1.25 8.56 1.35
C GLU A 18 0.94 10.00 1.73
N LYS A 19 -0.18 10.20 2.38
CA LYS A 19 -0.57 11.52 2.83
C LYS A 19 0.44 12.06 3.83
N ASP A 20 0.81 11.23 4.79
CA ASP A 20 1.76 11.65 5.81
C ASP A 20 3.09 12.02 5.18
N LEU A 21 3.54 11.24 4.22
CA LEU A 21 4.83 11.47 3.60
C LEU A 21 4.83 12.72 2.74
N SER A 22 3.70 13.07 2.16
CA SER A 22 3.63 14.27 1.33
C SER A 22 3.25 15.51 2.09
N SER A 23 2.93 15.41 3.37
CA SER A 23 2.50 16.57 4.12
C SER A 23 3.63 17.58 4.33
N GLY A 24 4.85 17.11 4.39
CA GLY A 24 5.98 18.00 4.57
C GLY A 24 6.20 18.45 6.01
N THR A 25 5.30 18.10 6.90
CA THR A 25 5.42 18.49 8.30
C THR A 25 5.89 17.36 9.20
N ILE A 26 6.19 16.23 8.59
CA ILE A 26 6.57 15.06 9.34
C ILE A 26 8.03 15.14 9.77
N ASP A 27 8.30 14.61 10.95
CA ASP A 27 9.65 14.59 11.49
C ASP A 27 10.54 13.66 10.65
N LYS A 28 11.84 13.98 10.63
CA LYS A 28 12.78 13.17 9.85
C LYS A 28 12.78 11.72 10.29
N LYS A 29 12.73 11.51 11.58
CA LYS A 29 12.72 10.16 12.13
C LYS A 29 11.48 9.42 11.69
N LEU A 30 10.35 10.09 11.82
CA LEU A 30 9.07 9.49 11.42
C LEU A 30 9.02 9.30 9.92
N PHE A 31 9.62 10.21 9.19
CA PHE A 31 9.63 10.10 7.73
C PHE A 31 10.33 8.81 7.32
N ALA A 32 11.46 8.52 7.94
CA ALA A 32 12.20 7.31 7.60
C ALA A 32 11.40 6.06 7.94
N GLU A 33 10.78 6.06 9.11
CA GLU A 33 9.98 4.92 9.54
C GLU A 33 8.76 4.72 8.64
N LYS A 34 8.06 5.80 8.37
CA LYS A 34 6.87 5.72 7.56
C LYS A 34 7.20 5.40 6.10
N SER A 35 8.33 5.89 5.65
CA SER A 35 8.79 5.59 4.30
C SER A 35 9.05 4.09 4.14
N LYS A 36 9.65 3.49 5.15
CA LYS A 36 9.90 2.06 5.13
C LYS A 36 8.59 1.29 5.15
N GLU A 37 7.69 1.70 6.02
CA GLU A 37 6.39 1.05 6.12
C GLU A 37 5.61 1.21 4.83
N TYR A 38 5.69 2.38 4.24
CA TYR A 38 5.04 2.64 2.96
C TYR A 38 5.55 1.68 1.89
N SER A 39 6.84 1.50 1.86
CA SER A 39 7.44 0.58 0.89
C SER A 39 6.97 -0.85 1.11
N ASP A 40 6.93 -1.27 2.37
CA ASP A 40 6.47 -2.61 2.71
C ASP A 40 5.02 -2.81 2.30
N VAL A 41 4.18 -1.86 2.66
CA VAL A 41 2.76 -1.95 2.33
C VAL A 41 2.57 -1.92 0.83
N ASN A 42 3.33 -1.09 0.15
CA ASN A 42 3.24 -1.00 -1.30
C ASN A 42 3.57 -2.34 -1.96
N GLU A 43 4.58 -3.00 -1.44
CA GLU A 43 4.98 -4.30 -1.97
C GLU A 43 3.87 -5.32 -1.79
N ILE A 44 3.25 -5.32 -0.62
CA ILE A 44 2.16 -6.24 -0.35
C ILE A 44 0.97 -5.96 -1.28
N ILE A 45 0.67 -4.69 -1.46
CA ILE A 45 -0.43 -4.30 -2.32
C ILE A 45 -0.17 -4.71 -3.76
N GLU A 46 1.06 -4.53 -4.21
CA GLU A 46 1.39 -4.90 -5.57
C GLU A 46 1.29 -6.40 -5.78
N ASN A 47 1.69 -7.17 -4.78
CA ASN A 47 1.53 -8.61 -4.86
C ASN A 47 0.06 -9.01 -4.91
N ALA A 48 -0.75 -8.33 -4.11
CA ALA A 48 -2.18 -8.60 -4.11
C ALA A 48 -2.80 -8.23 -5.44
N LYS A 49 -2.36 -7.13 -6.01
CA LYS A 49 -2.86 -6.68 -7.30
C LYS A 49 -2.51 -7.67 -8.39
N LYS A 50 -1.32 -8.21 -8.33
CA LYS A 50 -0.91 -9.22 -9.30
C LYS A 50 -1.83 -10.41 -9.26
N TYR A 51 -2.21 -10.79 -8.06
CA TYR A 51 -3.11 -11.91 -7.87
C TYR A 51 -4.46 -11.65 -8.52
N ILE A 52 -4.99 -10.46 -8.27
CA ILE A 52 -6.28 -10.06 -8.81
C ILE A 52 -6.19 -9.86 -10.31
N SER A 53 -5.13 -9.23 -10.75
CA SER A 53 -4.91 -8.94 -12.15
C SER A 53 -4.81 -10.21 -12.96
N PHE A 54 -4.19 -11.21 -12.38
CA PHE A 54 -4.05 -12.48 -13.06
C PHE A 54 -5.41 -13.07 -13.40
N ASP A 55 -6.35 -12.87 -12.51
CA ASP A 55 -7.69 -13.38 -12.70
C ASP A 55 -8.43 -12.61 -13.79
N ASN A 56 -8.22 -11.32 -13.83
CA ASN A 56 -8.93 -10.45 -14.79
C ASN A 56 -8.16 -10.20 -16.06
N ASN A 57 -7.00 -10.71 -16.14
CA ASN A 57 -6.10 -10.36 -17.21
C ASN A 57 -6.61 -10.76 -18.58
N LYS A 58 -7.38 -11.78 -18.64
CA LYS A 58 -7.80 -12.30 -19.92
C LYS A 58 -8.68 -11.36 -20.70
N ARG A 59 -9.28 -10.41 -20.04
CA ARG A 59 -10.14 -9.49 -20.77
C ARG A 59 -9.36 -8.56 -21.66
N ASN A 60 -8.12 -8.53 -21.48
CA ASN A 60 -7.31 -7.76 -22.37
C ASN A 60 -7.01 -8.53 -23.59
#